data_4be1875a9798373f7ec09e38546c6d04
#
_entry.id   4be1875a9798373f7ec09e38546c6d04
#
_cell.length_a   1.000
_cell.length_b   1.000
_cell.length_c   1.000
_cell.angle_alpha   90.00
_cell.angle_beta   90.00
_cell.angle_gamma   90.00
#
_symmetry.space_group_name_H-M   'P 1'
#
loop_
_entity.id
_entity.type
_entity.pdbx_description
1 polymer ?
#
loop_
_entity_poly.entity_id
_entity_poly.type
_entity_poly.pdbx_seq_one_letter_code
_entity_poly.pdbx_strand_id
1 'polypeptide(L)'
;MLNKFFQIILKYPRNTLTLVAGLTLFWTLFIPNLRIDFSIEHLFSQKDPMVDRYFSFQKIFGREDNVITIIYKPQDALKKNLYIELEDLVYQIDELPDVRNVASLFTLSDIDLKAWIGDLYDDSAPWDEDSILKALKYIQEDPSIGSRVLSKDLNYGAIIITLTDVANNHHDRTALINQIKTLTAKTSPEWTYSGVSVLRTEYVSYMIRDNFLFLPPIAILLVCILSFLFRNWVQVLLPILTVLITVIWLLGFMGLLGLEINIMTYIVPTLLFIIGIGDAIHIQARFRENLSRGDTDPEKAMLLTMVQMSKVIFL
;
A
#
# COMPACT_ATOMS: atom_id res chain seq x y z
N MET A 1 -27.61 -34.34 8.44
CA MET A 1 -26.51 -33.86 9.32
C MET A 1 -26.72 -32.44 9.81
N LEU A 2 -27.00 -31.47 8.94
CA LEU A 2 -27.19 -30.04 9.27
C LEU A 2 -28.24 -29.79 10.37
N ASN A 3 -29.42 -30.44 10.32
CA ASN A 3 -30.46 -30.27 11.34
C ASN A 3 -30.00 -30.65 12.76
N LYS A 4 -29.24 -31.74 12.91
CA LYS A 4 -28.69 -32.12 14.20
C LYS A 4 -27.67 -31.12 14.73
N PHE A 5 -26.86 -30.57 13.84
CA PHE A 5 -25.87 -29.55 14.17
C PHE A 5 -26.54 -28.26 14.68
N PHE A 6 -27.57 -27.77 13.98
CA PHE A 6 -28.31 -26.57 14.43
C PHE A 6 -29.07 -26.81 15.75
N GLN A 7 -29.63 -28.00 15.96
CA GLN A 7 -30.26 -28.37 17.25
C GLN A 7 -29.26 -28.35 18.42
N ILE A 8 -28.02 -28.79 18.21
CA ILE A 8 -26.98 -28.75 19.25
C ILE A 8 -26.61 -27.31 19.60
N ILE A 9 -26.45 -26.44 18.59
CA ILE A 9 -26.14 -25.02 18.78
C ILE A 9 -27.24 -24.33 19.59
N LEU A 10 -28.51 -24.56 19.22
CA LEU A 10 -29.65 -23.97 19.91
C LEU A 10 -29.84 -24.51 21.33
N LYS A 11 -29.55 -25.78 21.55
CA LYS A 11 -29.65 -26.39 22.86
C LYS A 11 -28.60 -25.89 23.89
N TYR A 12 -27.39 -25.49 23.40
CA TYR A 12 -26.30 -25.02 24.24
C TYR A 12 -25.77 -23.63 23.85
N PRO A 13 -26.60 -22.58 23.89
CA PRO A 13 -26.23 -21.27 23.34
C PRO A 13 -25.03 -20.63 24.05
N ARG A 14 -24.94 -20.81 25.39
CA ARG A 14 -23.81 -20.27 26.17
C ARG A 14 -22.49 -20.92 25.78
N ASN A 15 -22.47 -22.25 25.63
CA ASN A 15 -21.26 -22.98 25.23
C ASN A 15 -20.84 -22.59 23.80
N THR A 16 -21.80 -22.41 22.89
CA THR A 16 -21.53 -21.95 21.53
C THR A 16 -20.93 -20.55 21.53
N LEU A 17 -21.48 -19.61 22.29
CA LEU A 17 -20.93 -18.26 22.40
C LEU A 17 -19.51 -18.25 23.03
N THR A 18 -19.28 -19.08 24.06
CA THR A 18 -17.96 -19.23 24.68
C THR A 18 -16.95 -19.81 23.68
N LEU A 19 -17.37 -20.80 22.89
CA LEU A 19 -16.53 -21.37 21.83
C LEU A 19 -16.16 -20.33 20.77
N VAL A 20 -17.15 -19.56 20.28
CA VAL A 20 -16.91 -18.48 19.30
C VAL A 20 -15.98 -17.43 19.87
N ALA A 21 -16.21 -17.01 21.13
CA ALA A 21 -15.34 -16.03 21.80
C ALA A 21 -13.90 -16.57 21.95
N GLY A 22 -13.74 -17.83 22.37
CA GLY A 22 -12.44 -18.49 22.49
C GLY A 22 -11.71 -18.60 21.15
N LEU A 23 -12.41 -18.98 20.08
CA LEU A 23 -11.86 -19.01 18.73
C LEU A 23 -11.48 -17.62 18.25
N THR A 24 -12.30 -16.60 18.54
CA THR A 24 -11.99 -15.21 18.15
C THR A 24 -10.72 -14.72 18.86
N LEU A 25 -10.58 -14.99 20.16
CA LEU A 25 -9.35 -14.68 20.90
C LEU A 25 -8.15 -15.45 20.33
N PHE A 26 -8.32 -16.72 20.01
CA PHE A 26 -7.26 -17.52 19.39
C PHE A 26 -6.77 -16.91 18.08
N TRP A 27 -7.68 -16.57 17.16
CA TRP A 27 -7.32 -15.97 15.89
C TRP A 27 -6.71 -14.56 16.04
N THR A 28 -7.14 -13.79 17.02
CA THR A 28 -6.59 -12.45 17.30
C THR A 28 -5.09 -12.51 17.62
N LEU A 29 -4.60 -13.60 18.24
CA LEU A 29 -3.18 -13.77 18.59
C LEU A 29 -2.26 -13.82 17.36
N PHE A 30 -2.78 -14.19 16.20
CA PHE A 30 -1.99 -14.29 14.95
C PHE A 30 -2.04 -13.03 14.07
N ILE A 31 -2.92 -12.09 14.35
CA ILE A 31 -3.02 -10.83 13.60
C ILE A 31 -1.68 -10.04 13.58
N PRO A 32 -0.91 -9.96 14.69
CA PRO A 32 0.39 -9.26 14.67
C PRO A 32 1.43 -9.89 13.73
N ASN A 33 1.25 -11.14 13.32
CA ASN A 33 2.14 -11.82 12.39
C ASN A 33 1.83 -11.52 10.92
N LEU A 34 0.76 -10.77 10.65
CA LEU A 34 0.41 -10.36 9.29
C LEU A 34 1.51 -9.50 8.68
N ARG A 35 1.93 -9.88 7.50
CA ARG A 35 2.84 -9.09 6.68
C ARG A 35 2.05 -8.36 5.61
N ILE A 36 2.50 -7.15 5.30
CA ILE A 36 1.91 -6.33 4.24
C ILE A 36 2.97 -6.21 3.16
N ASP A 37 2.72 -6.82 2.01
CA ASP A 37 3.60 -6.71 0.85
C ASP A 37 2.78 -6.40 -0.41
N PHE A 38 2.91 -5.15 -0.86
CA PHE A 38 2.27 -4.66 -2.08
C PHE A 38 3.20 -4.75 -3.30
N SER A 39 4.12 -5.71 -3.31
CA SER A 39 4.96 -5.97 -4.47
C SER A 39 4.11 -6.41 -5.66
N ILE A 40 4.38 -5.84 -6.83
CA ILE A 40 3.65 -6.15 -8.07
C ILE A 40 3.87 -7.61 -8.46
N GLU A 41 4.98 -8.20 -8.05
CA GLU A 41 5.36 -9.58 -8.28
C GLU A 41 4.33 -10.57 -7.71
N HIS A 42 3.64 -10.22 -6.63
CA HIS A 42 2.56 -11.03 -6.04
C HIS A 42 1.26 -11.06 -6.88
N LEU A 43 1.15 -10.21 -7.91
CA LEU A 43 0.06 -10.29 -8.88
C LEU A 43 0.20 -11.49 -9.83
N PHE A 44 1.42 -12.00 -9.97
CA PHE A 44 1.70 -13.13 -10.83
C PHE A 44 1.65 -14.44 -10.04
N SER A 45 1.23 -15.50 -10.69
CA SER A 45 1.23 -16.83 -10.08
C SER A 45 2.66 -17.25 -9.72
N GLN A 46 2.92 -17.51 -8.45
CA GLN A 46 4.23 -18.00 -7.97
C GLN A 46 4.64 -19.35 -8.60
N LYS A 47 3.73 -20.04 -9.30
CA LYS A 47 4.00 -21.27 -10.03
C LYS A 47 4.37 -21.03 -11.50
N ASP A 48 4.40 -19.76 -11.94
CA ASP A 48 4.76 -19.44 -13.32
C ASP A 48 6.29 -19.47 -13.47
N PRO A 49 6.84 -20.26 -14.39
CA PRO A 49 8.28 -20.32 -14.66
C PRO A 49 8.90 -18.96 -15.06
N MET A 50 8.10 -18.02 -15.56
CA MET A 50 8.55 -16.65 -15.87
C MET A 50 8.88 -15.87 -14.62
N VAL A 51 8.13 -16.08 -13.53
CA VAL A 51 8.38 -15.45 -12.24
C VAL A 51 9.71 -15.93 -11.63
N ASP A 52 10.01 -17.22 -11.72
CA ASP A 52 11.29 -17.77 -11.27
C ASP A 52 12.48 -17.18 -12.07
N ARG A 53 12.30 -17.00 -13.39
CA ARG A 53 13.32 -16.34 -14.24
C ARG A 53 13.49 -14.88 -13.86
N TYR A 54 12.42 -14.16 -13.58
CA TYR A 54 12.46 -12.77 -13.15
C TYR A 54 13.22 -12.61 -11.82
N PHE A 55 12.91 -13.43 -10.81
CA PHE A 55 13.66 -13.42 -9.56
C PHE A 55 15.14 -13.82 -9.73
N SER A 56 15.43 -14.75 -10.64
CA SER A 56 16.82 -15.10 -10.97
C SER A 56 17.54 -13.94 -11.63
N PHE A 57 16.88 -13.21 -12.53
CA PHE A 57 17.39 -11.99 -13.15
C PHE A 57 17.69 -10.92 -12.09
N GLN A 58 16.73 -10.65 -11.19
CA GLN A 58 16.93 -9.68 -10.11
C GLN A 58 18.12 -10.02 -9.19
N LYS A 59 18.35 -11.31 -8.91
CA LYS A 59 19.51 -11.75 -8.11
C LYS A 59 20.84 -11.46 -8.79
N ILE A 60 20.91 -11.53 -10.12
CA ILE A 60 22.14 -11.35 -10.90
C ILE A 60 22.37 -9.88 -11.21
N PHE A 61 21.36 -9.17 -11.66
CA PHE A 61 21.47 -7.80 -12.19
C PHE A 61 21.03 -6.72 -11.18
N GLY A 62 20.48 -7.10 -10.03
CA GLY A 62 19.87 -6.19 -9.06
C GLY A 62 18.41 -5.90 -9.39
N ARG A 63 17.78 -5.11 -8.52
CA ARG A 63 16.36 -4.73 -8.64
C ARG A 63 16.22 -3.41 -9.37
N GLU A 64 15.63 -3.41 -10.55
CA GLU A 64 15.34 -2.20 -11.33
C GLU A 64 14.20 -1.36 -10.72
N ASP A 65 13.35 -1.97 -9.90
CA ASP A 65 12.20 -1.34 -9.27
C ASP A 65 12.56 -0.59 -7.97
N ASN A 66 13.80 -0.69 -7.52
CA ASN A 66 14.32 -0.04 -6.32
C ASN A 66 14.97 1.32 -6.62
N VAL A 67 14.30 2.11 -7.47
CA VAL A 67 14.80 3.40 -7.94
C VAL A 67 13.79 4.50 -7.60
N ILE A 68 14.30 5.63 -7.12
CA ILE A 68 13.58 6.89 -7.00
C ILE A 68 14.20 7.86 -8.01
N THR A 69 13.38 8.51 -8.81
CA THR A 69 13.80 9.57 -9.73
C THR A 69 13.21 10.89 -9.27
N ILE A 70 14.06 11.85 -9.01
CA ILE A 70 13.66 13.23 -8.67
C ILE A 70 13.94 14.10 -9.89
N ILE A 71 12.94 14.85 -10.31
CA ILE A 71 13.00 15.69 -11.52
C ILE A 71 12.98 17.14 -11.08
N TYR A 72 13.84 17.95 -11.67
CA TYR A 72 13.93 19.40 -11.49
C TYR A 72 14.15 20.12 -12.83
N LYS A 73 13.98 21.45 -12.85
CA LYS A 73 14.24 22.27 -14.05
C LYS A 73 15.69 22.70 -14.08
N PRO A 74 16.52 22.26 -15.05
CA PRO A 74 17.95 22.61 -15.12
C PRO A 74 18.21 24.10 -15.28
N GLN A 75 17.27 24.84 -15.87
CA GLN A 75 17.38 26.31 -15.97
C GLN A 75 17.52 26.98 -14.60
N ASP A 76 17.00 26.36 -13.55
CA ASP A 76 17.20 26.82 -12.19
C ASP A 76 18.63 26.54 -11.72
N ALA A 77 19.28 25.48 -12.25
CA ALA A 77 20.68 25.12 -11.94
C ALA A 77 21.73 25.99 -12.68
N LEU A 78 21.31 26.86 -13.57
CA LEU A 78 22.24 27.78 -14.26
C LEU A 78 22.76 28.91 -13.34
N LYS A 79 22.15 29.10 -12.18
CA LYS A 79 22.61 30.08 -11.18
C LYS A 79 23.62 29.46 -10.24
N LYS A 80 24.78 30.10 -10.04
CA LYS A 80 25.88 29.60 -9.19
C LYS A 80 25.40 29.09 -7.81
N ASN A 81 24.65 29.89 -7.10
CA ASN A 81 24.18 29.53 -5.74
C ASN A 81 23.29 28.28 -5.76
N LEU A 82 22.41 28.19 -6.75
CA LEU A 82 21.49 27.05 -6.85
C LEU A 82 22.22 25.78 -7.29
N TYR A 83 23.25 25.90 -8.15
CA TYR A 83 24.08 24.79 -8.53
C TYR A 83 24.78 24.18 -7.32
N ILE A 84 25.35 25.00 -6.43
CA ILE A 84 26.02 24.58 -5.20
C ILE A 84 24.98 23.92 -4.26
N GLU A 85 23.79 24.50 -4.11
CA GLU A 85 22.72 23.91 -3.32
C GLU A 85 22.29 22.51 -3.83
N LEU A 86 22.23 22.33 -5.15
CA LEU A 86 21.85 21.05 -5.76
C LEU A 86 22.98 20.02 -5.62
N GLU A 87 24.24 20.43 -5.77
CA GLU A 87 25.38 19.56 -5.54
C GLU A 87 25.39 19.04 -4.08
N ASP A 88 25.24 19.96 -3.11
CA ASP A 88 25.20 19.62 -1.69
C ASP A 88 24.02 18.70 -1.35
N LEU A 89 22.83 18.97 -1.95
CA LEU A 89 21.66 18.11 -1.81
C LEU A 89 21.93 16.68 -2.29
N VAL A 90 22.59 16.53 -3.43
CA VAL A 90 22.92 15.22 -4.00
C VAL A 90 23.84 14.44 -3.06
N TYR A 91 24.87 15.10 -2.50
CA TYR A 91 25.76 14.47 -1.52
C TYR A 91 25.02 14.09 -0.24
N GLN A 92 24.14 14.95 0.28
CA GLN A 92 23.32 14.61 1.45
C GLN A 92 22.40 13.40 1.20
N ILE A 93 21.87 13.24 -0.01
CA ILE A 93 21.06 12.08 -0.37
C ILE A 93 21.93 10.82 -0.49
N ASP A 94 23.13 10.92 -1.06
CA ASP A 94 24.04 9.79 -1.24
C ASP A 94 24.54 9.23 0.11
N GLU A 95 24.65 10.08 1.14
CA GLU A 95 25.04 9.69 2.50
C GLU A 95 23.93 8.97 3.28
N LEU A 96 22.68 8.92 2.77
CA LEU A 96 21.59 8.24 3.47
C LEU A 96 21.82 6.72 3.52
N PRO A 97 21.58 6.06 4.66
CA PRO A 97 21.99 4.65 4.89
C PRO A 97 21.33 3.64 3.94
N ASP A 98 20.12 3.97 3.44
CA ASP A 98 19.36 3.09 2.54
C ASP A 98 19.53 3.44 1.06
N VAL A 99 20.44 4.36 0.75
CA VAL A 99 20.85 4.72 -0.61
C VAL A 99 22.10 3.93 -0.98
N ARG A 100 22.09 3.31 -2.15
CA ARG A 100 23.23 2.55 -2.70
C ARG A 100 24.09 3.41 -3.60
N ASN A 101 23.45 4.24 -4.41
CA ASN A 101 24.13 5.10 -5.40
C ASN A 101 23.17 6.19 -5.86
N VAL A 102 23.71 7.35 -6.14
CA VAL A 102 23.00 8.49 -6.74
C VAL A 102 23.66 8.84 -8.07
N ALA A 103 22.89 8.75 -9.15
CA ALA A 103 23.31 9.21 -10.46
C ALA A 103 22.62 10.54 -10.79
N SER A 104 23.41 11.56 -11.04
CA SER A 104 22.93 12.92 -11.32
C SER A 104 23.94 13.67 -12.16
N LEU A 105 23.60 14.87 -12.60
CA LEU A 105 24.52 15.79 -13.24
C LEU A 105 25.80 16.05 -12.40
N PHE A 106 25.67 15.98 -11.07
CA PHE A 106 26.73 16.32 -10.11
C PHE A 106 27.62 15.12 -9.72
N THR A 107 27.20 13.89 -10.05
CA THR A 107 27.94 12.64 -9.70
C THR A 107 28.62 12.00 -10.90
N LEU A 108 28.62 12.67 -12.06
CA LEU A 108 29.29 12.17 -13.27
C LEU A 108 30.79 12.32 -13.14
N SER A 109 31.47 11.22 -12.78
CA SER A 109 32.94 11.21 -12.57
C SER A 109 33.78 11.39 -13.84
N ASP A 110 33.20 11.08 -15.01
CA ASP A 110 33.93 11.11 -16.28
C ASP A 110 33.86 12.48 -16.98
N ILE A 111 33.04 13.37 -16.49
CA ILE A 111 32.88 14.72 -17.02
C ILE A 111 33.30 15.70 -15.92
N ASP A 112 34.45 16.28 -16.06
CA ASP A 112 34.91 17.36 -15.17
C ASP A 112 34.13 18.63 -15.46
N LEU A 113 32.89 18.70 -14.92
CA LEU A 113 32.07 19.91 -15.02
C LEU A 113 32.82 21.14 -14.47
N LYS A 114 33.69 20.95 -13.47
CA LYS A 114 34.54 22.02 -12.92
C LYS A 114 35.49 22.59 -13.94
N ALA A 115 35.99 21.76 -14.87
CA ALA A 115 36.83 22.23 -15.98
C ALA A 115 36.06 23.12 -16.97
N TRP A 116 34.73 22.96 -17.08
CA TRP A 116 33.88 23.76 -17.96
C TRP A 116 33.32 25.03 -17.30
N ILE A 117 33.04 24.95 -15.98
CA ILE A 117 32.33 26.00 -15.23
C ILE A 117 33.30 26.89 -14.44
N GLY A 118 34.58 26.47 -14.33
CA GLY A 118 35.59 27.08 -13.46
C GLY A 118 35.45 26.62 -12.00
N ASP A 119 36.30 27.19 -11.13
CA ASP A 119 36.22 26.87 -9.72
C ASP A 119 34.92 27.39 -9.11
N LEU A 120 34.00 26.49 -8.82
CA LEU A 120 32.65 26.79 -8.25
C LEU A 120 32.74 27.55 -6.94
N TYR A 121 33.85 27.40 -6.20
CA TYR A 121 34.04 28.01 -4.88
C TYR A 121 34.88 29.28 -4.94
N ASP A 122 35.42 29.63 -6.13
CA ASP A 122 36.11 30.90 -6.32
C ASP A 122 35.11 32.01 -6.68
N ASP A 123 34.84 32.91 -5.75
CA ASP A 123 33.93 34.05 -5.98
C ASP A 123 34.42 35.06 -7.02
N SER A 124 35.71 34.97 -7.40
CA SER A 124 36.34 35.79 -8.44
C SER A 124 36.18 35.20 -9.85
N ALA A 125 35.82 33.90 -9.96
CA ALA A 125 35.62 33.23 -11.24
C ALA A 125 34.34 33.68 -11.92
N PRO A 126 34.35 34.06 -13.24
CA PRO A 126 33.16 34.47 -13.95
C PRO A 126 32.22 33.27 -14.12
N TRP A 127 31.02 33.40 -13.61
CA TRP A 127 29.93 32.46 -13.85
C TRP A 127 29.29 32.73 -15.21
N ASP A 128 29.54 31.88 -16.18
CA ASP A 128 29.06 32.06 -17.55
C ASP A 128 27.93 31.04 -17.88
N GLU A 129 26.71 31.53 -17.96
CA GLU A 129 25.52 30.73 -18.27
C GLU A 129 25.61 30.06 -19.66
N ASP A 130 26.24 30.71 -20.64
CA ASP A 130 26.40 30.15 -21.97
C ASP A 130 27.36 28.96 -22.00
N SER A 131 28.43 29.01 -21.21
CA SER A 131 29.37 27.90 -21.05
C SER A 131 28.70 26.72 -20.37
N ILE A 132 27.86 26.95 -19.36
CA ILE A 132 27.10 25.90 -18.67
C ILE A 132 26.09 25.25 -19.65
N LEU A 133 25.40 26.05 -20.45
CA LEU A 133 24.45 25.52 -21.44
C LEU A 133 25.15 24.64 -22.49
N LYS A 134 26.37 25.00 -22.91
CA LYS A 134 27.19 24.19 -23.81
C LYS A 134 27.61 22.89 -23.14
N ALA A 135 28.01 22.93 -21.86
CA ALA A 135 28.35 21.74 -21.08
C ALA A 135 27.16 20.80 -20.93
N LEU A 136 25.97 21.33 -20.61
CA LEU A 136 24.73 20.54 -20.53
C LEU A 136 24.37 19.86 -21.86
N LYS A 137 24.56 20.55 -23.00
CA LYS A 137 24.34 19.94 -24.32
C LYS A 137 25.34 18.82 -24.60
N TYR A 138 26.61 19.03 -24.28
CA TYR A 138 27.65 18.03 -24.43
C TYR A 138 27.35 16.78 -23.60
N ILE A 139 26.95 16.96 -22.33
CA ILE A 139 26.53 15.85 -21.44
C ILE A 139 25.30 15.16 -22.01
N GLN A 140 24.31 15.88 -22.46
CA GLN A 140 23.06 15.32 -23.01
C GLN A 140 23.30 14.43 -24.24
N GLU A 141 24.31 14.77 -25.07
CA GLU A 141 24.71 13.98 -26.24
C GLU A 141 25.47 12.70 -25.90
N ASP A 142 25.94 12.54 -24.65
CA ASP A 142 26.57 11.29 -24.18
C ASP A 142 25.52 10.19 -24.09
N PRO A 143 25.67 9.10 -24.88
CA PRO A 143 24.67 8.02 -24.93
C PRO A 143 24.62 7.18 -23.64
N SER A 144 25.67 7.25 -22.82
CA SER A 144 25.77 6.40 -21.60
C SER A 144 24.98 6.97 -20.45
N ILE A 145 25.01 8.28 -20.25
CA ILE A 145 24.52 8.94 -19.04
C ILE A 145 23.61 10.12 -19.37
N GLY A 146 23.94 10.91 -20.39
CA GLY A 146 23.27 12.17 -20.71
C GLY A 146 21.76 12.04 -20.87
N SER A 147 21.33 11.03 -21.61
CA SER A 147 19.90 10.75 -21.83
C SER A 147 19.15 10.25 -20.57
N ARG A 148 19.84 9.92 -19.48
CA ARG A 148 19.24 9.48 -18.23
C ARG A 148 19.05 10.62 -17.23
N VAL A 149 20.01 11.58 -17.21
CA VAL A 149 20.01 12.67 -16.22
C VAL A 149 19.51 14.00 -16.79
N LEU A 150 19.45 14.15 -18.11
CA LEU A 150 18.94 15.35 -18.80
C LEU A 150 17.91 14.98 -19.86
N SER A 151 16.83 15.77 -19.95
CA SER A 151 15.87 15.65 -21.04
C SER A 151 16.46 16.14 -22.37
N LYS A 152 15.92 15.66 -23.51
CA LYS A 152 16.40 16.02 -24.86
C LYS A 152 16.34 17.52 -25.15
N ASP A 153 15.34 18.17 -24.58
CA ASP A 153 15.09 19.61 -24.73
C ASP A 153 15.78 20.45 -23.65
N LEU A 154 16.56 19.83 -22.77
CA LEU A 154 17.25 20.42 -21.61
C LEU A 154 16.30 21.16 -20.64
N ASN A 155 15.00 20.87 -20.67
CA ASN A 155 14.03 21.51 -19.78
C ASN A 155 13.95 20.82 -18.42
N TYR A 156 14.42 19.57 -18.31
CA TYR A 156 14.36 18.78 -17.09
C TYR A 156 15.68 18.08 -16.82
N GLY A 157 16.10 18.11 -15.56
CA GLY A 157 17.18 17.31 -15.01
C GLY A 157 16.63 16.25 -14.07
N ALA A 158 17.33 15.13 -13.94
CA ALA A 158 16.96 14.03 -13.08
C ALA A 158 18.09 13.66 -12.11
N ILE A 159 17.71 13.37 -10.87
CA ILE A 159 18.52 12.71 -9.86
C ILE A 159 17.97 11.31 -9.69
N ILE A 160 18.74 10.29 -10.04
CA ILE A 160 18.34 8.89 -10.00
C ILE A 160 18.98 8.26 -8.76
N ILE A 161 18.15 7.88 -7.81
CA ILE A 161 18.56 7.33 -6.52
C ILE A 161 18.27 5.84 -6.54
N THR A 162 19.31 5.02 -6.48
CA THR A 162 19.18 3.56 -6.36
C THR A 162 19.20 3.16 -4.89
N LEU A 163 18.19 2.43 -4.45
CA LEU A 163 18.03 2.03 -3.06
C LEU A 163 18.73 0.71 -2.76
N THR A 164 19.04 0.47 -1.50
CA THR A 164 19.47 -0.83 -0.97
C THR A 164 18.28 -1.78 -0.82
N ASP A 165 18.55 -3.08 -0.63
CA ASP A 165 17.51 -4.08 -0.46
C ASP A 165 16.75 -3.93 0.90
N VAL A 166 17.35 -3.25 1.87
CA VAL A 166 16.72 -2.96 3.17
C VAL A 166 15.48 -2.06 2.99
N ALA A 167 15.53 -1.13 2.03
CA ALA A 167 14.39 -0.26 1.70
C ALA A 167 13.20 -0.98 1.03
N ASN A 168 13.19 -2.30 0.94
CA ASN A 168 12.06 -3.06 0.39
C ASN A 168 10.84 -3.08 1.32
N ASN A 169 11.04 -2.89 2.62
CA ASN A 169 9.94 -2.74 3.56
C ASN A 169 9.20 -1.42 3.31
N HIS A 170 7.85 -1.45 3.30
CA HIS A 170 7.02 -0.26 3.09
C HIS A 170 7.32 0.85 4.10
N HIS A 171 7.51 0.51 5.37
CA HIS A 171 7.79 1.49 6.43
C HIS A 171 9.12 2.21 6.20
N ASP A 172 10.19 1.45 5.92
CA ASP A 172 11.54 2.00 5.74
C ASP A 172 11.62 2.82 4.45
N ARG A 173 10.99 2.33 3.37
CA ARG A 173 10.87 3.07 2.11
C ARG A 173 10.11 4.38 2.28
N THR A 174 9.01 4.38 3.02
CA THR A 174 8.24 5.61 3.31
C THR A 174 9.04 6.60 4.11
N ALA A 175 9.78 6.13 5.12
CA ALA A 175 10.66 6.97 5.92
C ALA A 175 11.75 7.62 5.06
N LEU A 176 12.42 6.85 4.21
CA LEU A 176 13.45 7.34 3.30
C LEU A 176 12.90 8.37 2.30
N ILE A 177 11.76 8.08 1.65
CA ILE A 177 11.13 9.03 0.72
C ILE A 177 10.77 10.34 1.43
N ASN A 178 10.27 10.27 2.67
CA ASN A 178 9.97 11.47 3.46
C ASN A 178 11.23 12.25 3.86
N GLN A 179 12.34 11.57 4.16
CA GLN A 179 13.63 12.22 4.38
C GLN A 179 14.10 12.96 3.12
N ILE A 180 14.06 12.30 1.96
CA ILE A 180 14.40 12.92 0.67
C ILE A 180 13.50 14.13 0.40
N LYS A 181 12.16 14.00 0.59
CA LYS A 181 11.22 15.13 0.44
C LYS A 181 11.53 16.28 1.40
N THR A 182 12.03 15.99 2.60
CA THR A 182 12.40 17.00 3.59
C THR A 182 13.71 17.72 3.20
N LEU A 183 14.66 17.00 2.63
CA LEU A 183 15.90 17.59 2.11
C LEU A 183 15.62 18.50 0.93
N THR A 184 14.87 18.02 -0.06
CA THR A 184 14.50 18.76 -1.27
C THR A 184 13.64 19.98 -0.97
N ALA A 185 12.77 19.93 0.05
CA ALA A 185 11.93 21.08 0.45
C ALA A 185 12.74 22.28 0.99
N LYS A 186 14.00 22.08 1.35
CA LYS A 186 14.90 23.16 1.78
C LYS A 186 15.54 23.92 0.63
N THR A 187 15.45 23.38 -0.58
CA THR A 187 16.03 23.94 -1.81
C THR A 187 14.95 24.63 -2.65
N SER A 188 15.37 25.57 -3.48
CA SER A 188 14.46 26.44 -4.25
C SER A 188 13.70 25.81 -5.40
N PRO A 189 14.18 24.74 -6.09
CA PRO A 189 13.49 24.18 -7.23
C PRO A 189 12.16 23.52 -6.90
N GLU A 190 11.25 23.52 -7.90
CA GLU A 190 10.05 22.69 -7.85
C GLU A 190 10.42 21.23 -8.18
N TRP A 191 10.09 20.34 -7.25
CA TRP A 191 10.47 18.94 -7.32
C TRP A 191 9.32 18.03 -7.73
N THR A 192 9.57 17.14 -8.68
CA THR A 192 8.65 16.07 -9.04
C THR A 192 9.32 14.73 -8.72
N TYR A 193 8.59 13.86 -8.01
CA TYR A 193 9.08 12.54 -7.61
C TYR A 193 8.44 11.47 -8.48
N SER A 194 9.25 10.54 -8.99
CA SER A 194 8.84 9.45 -9.84
C SER A 194 9.61 8.17 -9.50
N GLY A 195 9.23 7.07 -10.11
CA GLY A 195 9.85 5.76 -9.93
C GLY A 195 8.92 4.78 -9.24
N VAL A 196 9.21 3.48 -9.43
CA VAL A 196 8.38 2.39 -8.90
C VAL A 196 8.30 2.43 -7.38
N SER A 197 9.42 2.79 -6.71
CA SER A 197 9.47 2.92 -5.25
C SER A 197 8.53 4.00 -4.72
N VAL A 198 8.46 5.15 -5.38
CA VAL A 198 7.53 6.25 -5.02
C VAL A 198 6.09 5.82 -5.26
N LEU A 199 5.82 5.26 -6.45
CA LEU A 199 4.49 4.80 -6.83
C LEU A 199 3.94 3.77 -5.82
N ARG A 200 4.75 2.77 -5.44
CA ARG A 200 4.38 1.77 -4.44
C ARG A 200 4.02 2.42 -3.10
N THR A 201 4.85 3.33 -2.64
CA THR A 201 4.64 3.99 -1.34
C THR A 201 3.37 4.84 -1.34
N GLU A 202 3.16 5.63 -2.38
CA GLU A 202 1.95 6.46 -2.51
C GLU A 202 0.69 5.60 -2.68
N TYR A 203 0.75 4.55 -3.50
CA TYR A 203 -0.35 3.63 -3.70
C TYR A 203 -0.81 3.01 -2.39
N VAL A 204 0.12 2.47 -1.59
CA VAL A 204 -0.20 1.89 -0.28
C VAL A 204 -0.78 2.95 0.67
N SER A 205 -0.20 4.14 0.69
CA SER A 205 -0.68 5.25 1.52
C SER A 205 -2.10 5.66 1.14
N TYR A 206 -2.41 5.74 -0.16
CA TYR A 206 -3.77 6.01 -0.65
C TYR A 206 -4.75 4.90 -0.28
N MET A 207 -4.36 3.63 -0.44
CA MET A 207 -5.20 2.49 -0.05
C MET A 207 -5.58 2.52 1.43
N ILE A 208 -4.60 2.77 2.30
CA ILE A 208 -4.83 2.89 3.75
C ILE A 208 -5.76 4.07 4.03
N ARG A 209 -5.47 5.25 3.45
CA ARG A 209 -6.28 6.45 3.62
C ARG A 209 -7.72 6.23 3.15
N ASP A 210 -7.91 5.60 2.00
CA ASP A 210 -9.24 5.36 1.43
C ASP A 210 -10.07 4.44 2.33
N ASN A 211 -9.46 3.43 2.94
CA ASN A 211 -10.15 2.61 3.93
C ASN A 211 -10.63 3.44 5.13
N PHE A 212 -9.76 4.26 5.70
CA PHE A 212 -10.15 5.11 6.82
C PHE A 212 -11.16 6.20 6.43
N LEU A 213 -11.17 6.63 5.18
CA LEU A 213 -12.11 7.64 4.68
C LEU A 213 -13.49 7.06 4.37
N PHE A 214 -13.56 5.87 3.74
CA PHE A 214 -14.80 5.30 3.23
C PHE A 214 -15.46 4.32 4.19
N LEU A 215 -14.70 3.55 4.97
CA LEU A 215 -15.26 2.53 5.85
C LEU A 215 -16.18 3.12 6.96
N PRO A 216 -15.83 4.22 7.66
CA PRO A 216 -16.72 4.80 8.67
C PRO A 216 -18.05 5.30 8.11
N PRO A 217 -18.12 6.09 7.02
CA PRO A 217 -19.41 6.52 6.48
C PRO A 217 -20.26 5.35 5.95
N ILE A 218 -19.65 4.33 5.37
CA ILE A 218 -20.34 3.10 4.96
C ILE A 218 -20.92 2.40 6.20
N ALA A 219 -20.15 2.25 7.26
CA ALA A 219 -20.60 1.64 8.50
C ALA A 219 -21.77 2.44 9.13
N ILE A 220 -21.68 3.77 9.18
CA ILE A 220 -22.74 4.64 9.68
C ILE A 220 -24.00 4.50 8.84
N LEU A 221 -23.89 4.58 7.52
CA LEU A 221 -25.02 4.41 6.59
C LEU A 221 -25.71 3.06 6.83
N LEU A 222 -24.92 2.02 7.00
CA LEU A 222 -25.41 0.67 7.21
C LEU A 222 -26.11 0.53 8.57
N VAL A 223 -25.56 1.10 9.64
CA VAL A 223 -26.23 1.17 10.95
C VAL A 223 -27.54 1.94 10.84
N CYS A 224 -27.62 3.04 10.10
CA CYS A 224 -28.84 3.78 9.87
C CYS A 224 -29.91 2.94 9.14
N ILE A 225 -29.51 2.24 8.05
CA ILE A 225 -30.42 1.36 7.30
C ILE A 225 -30.92 0.21 8.18
N LEU A 226 -30.03 -0.46 8.91
CA LEU A 226 -30.41 -1.55 9.83
C LEU A 226 -31.33 -1.06 10.95
N SER A 227 -31.05 0.11 11.52
CA SER A 227 -31.87 0.70 12.57
C SER A 227 -33.28 1.05 12.06
N PHE A 228 -33.38 1.57 10.84
CA PHE A 228 -34.66 1.84 10.20
C PHE A 228 -35.47 0.54 9.92
N LEU A 229 -34.76 -0.50 9.45
CA LEU A 229 -35.37 -1.77 9.06
C LEU A 229 -35.83 -2.60 10.27
N PHE A 230 -34.98 -2.71 11.29
CA PHE A 230 -35.21 -3.64 12.41
C PHE A 230 -35.78 -2.98 13.68
N ARG A 231 -35.58 -1.68 13.88
CA ARG A 231 -36.04 -0.93 15.06
C ARG A 231 -35.67 -1.54 16.42
N ASN A 232 -34.59 -2.38 16.44
CA ASN A 232 -34.09 -3.07 17.63
C ASN A 232 -32.58 -3.10 17.59
N TRP A 233 -31.92 -2.56 18.61
CA TRP A 233 -30.48 -2.44 18.69
C TRP A 233 -29.74 -3.79 18.63
N VAL A 234 -30.33 -4.85 19.20
CA VAL A 234 -29.72 -6.18 19.14
C VAL A 234 -29.67 -6.68 17.69
N GLN A 235 -30.75 -6.44 16.93
CA GLN A 235 -30.80 -6.86 15.53
C GLN A 235 -29.91 -6.01 14.61
N VAL A 236 -29.55 -4.82 15.02
CA VAL A 236 -28.56 -3.98 14.33
C VAL A 236 -27.14 -4.43 14.66
N LEU A 237 -26.87 -4.73 15.93
CA LEU A 237 -25.53 -5.07 16.40
C LEU A 237 -25.08 -6.47 15.96
N LEU A 238 -25.99 -7.45 15.89
CA LEU A 238 -25.66 -8.83 15.54
C LEU A 238 -24.98 -8.98 14.17
N PRO A 239 -25.49 -8.42 13.05
CA PRO A 239 -24.80 -8.49 11.76
C PRO A 239 -23.40 -7.92 11.81
N ILE A 240 -23.25 -6.76 12.45
CA ILE A 240 -21.97 -6.07 12.55
C ILE A 240 -20.96 -6.91 13.32
N LEU A 241 -21.35 -7.45 14.48
CA LEU A 241 -20.49 -8.34 15.28
C LEU A 241 -20.12 -9.61 14.51
N THR A 242 -21.06 -10.22 13.81
CA THR A 242 -20.80 -11.43 13.01
C THR A 242 -19.73 -11.15 11.96
N VAL A 243 -19.84 -10.06 11.25
CA VAL A 243 -18.87 -9.70 10.22
C VAL A 243 -17.52 -9.32 10.82
N LEU A 244 -17.48 -8.57 11.92
CA LEU A 244 -16.24 -8.26 12.61
C LEU A 244 -15.51 -9.53 13.07
N ILE A 245 -16.21 -10.48 13.65
CA ILE A 245 -15.66 -11.79 14.04
C ILE A 245 -15.11 -12.52 12.81
N THR A 246 -15.84 -12.54 11.70
CA THR A 246 -15.41 -13.19 10.46
C THR A 246 -14.13 -12.55 9.90
N VAL A 247 -14.03 -11.23 9.90
CA VAL A 247 -12.83 -10.51 9.47
C VAL A 247 -11.64 -10.83 10.40
N ILE A 248 -11.84 -10.85 11.72
CA ILE A 248 -10.80 -11.23 12.69
C ILE A 248 -10.31 -12.66 12.41
N TRP A 249 -11.22 -13.59 12.15
CA TRP A 249 -10.84 -14.98 11.86
C TRP A 249 -10.08 -15.08 10.54
N LEU A 250 -10.49 -14.36 9.50
CA LEU A 250 -9.77 -14.32 8.23
C LEU A 250 -8.35 -13.78 8.43
N LEU A 251 -8.22 -12.62 9.06
CA LEU A 251 -6.91 -11.99 9.28
C LEU A 251 -6.01 -12.85 10.16
N GLY A 252 -6.58 -13.44 11.23
CA GLY A 252 -5.85 -14.35 12.08
C GLY A 252 -5.40 -15.62 11.35
N PHE A 253 -6.27 -16.20 10.51
CA PHE A 253 -5.94 -17.34 9.67
C PHE A 253 -4.82 -17.02 8.67
N MET A 254 -4.88 -15.85 8.01
CA MET A 254 -3.81 -15.37 7.15
C MET A 254 -2.49 -15.22 7.91
N GLY A 255 -2.54 -14.63 9.12
CA GLY A 255 -1.36 -14.47 9.99
C GLY A 255 -0.78 -15.81 10.46
N LEU A 256 -1.61 -16.81 10.77
CA LEU A 256 -1.16 -18.16 11.13
C LEU A 256 -0.45 -18.87 9.97
N LEU A 257 -0.97 -18.73 8.75
CA LEU A 257 -0.39 -19.34 7.54
C LEU A 257 0.78 -18.55 6.96
N GLY A 258 1.11 -17.38 7.52
CA GLY A 258 2.13 -16.49 6.98
C GLY A 258 1.75 -15.90 5.62
N LEU A 259 0.45 -15.82 5.31
CA LEU A 259 -0.04 -15.18 4.10
C LEU A 259 0.06 -13.66 4.23
N GLU A 260 0.45 -13.02 3.16
CA GLU A 260 0.63 -11.57 3.12
C GLU A 260 -0.61 -10.85 2.62
N ILE A 261 -0.86 -9.66 3.17
CA ILE A 261 -1.82 -8.74 2.60
C ILE A 261 -1.14 -8.06 1.41
N ASN A 262 -1.59 -8.39 0.22
CA ASN A 262 -1.12 -7.82 -1.04
C ASN A 262 -2.23 -7.01 -1.73
N ILE A 263 -1.93 -6.45 -2.90
CA ILE A 263 -2.86 -5.64 -3.71
C ILE A 263 -4.20 -6.37 -3.96
N MET A 264 -4.20 -7.71 -4.09
CA MET A 264 -5.41 -8.50 -4.33
C MET A 264 -6.17 -8.83 -3.04
N THR A 265 -5.45 -9.23 -2.00
CA THR A 265 -6.07 -9.67 -0.74
C THR A 265 -6.58 -8.52 0.12
N TYR A 266 -6.09 -7.31 -0.11
CA TYR A 266 -6.49 -6.10 0.58
C TYR A 266 -8.00 -5.80 0.51
N ILE A 267 -8.66 -6.12 -0.61
CA ILE A 267 -10.11 -5.89 -0.79
C ILE A 267 -10.99 -6.90 -0.04
N VAL A 268 -10.44 -8.05 0.37
CA VAL A 268 -11.21 -9.17 0.94
C VAL A 268 -11.95 -8.81 2.23
N PRO A 269 -11.37 -8.10 3.21
CA PRO A 269 -12.12 -7.65 4.40
C PRO A 269 -13.32 -6.80 4.05
N THR A 270 -13.19 -5.88 3.09
CA THR A 270 -14.28 -5.01 2.63
C THR A 270 -15.39 -5.82 1.93
N LEU A 271 -15.02 -6.78 1.08
CA LEU A 271 -15.99 -7.68 0.45
C LEU A 271 -16.73 -8.53 1.48
N LEU A 272 -16.02 -9.09 2.47
CA LEU A 272 -16.65 -9.84 3.55
C LEU A 272 -17.60 -8.98 4.37
N PHE A 273 -17.26 -7.72 4.57
CA PHE A 273 -18.14 -6.79 5.28
C PHE A 273 -19.46 -6.59 4.52
N ILE A 274 -19.39 -6.35 3.22
CA ILE A 274 -20.59 -6.11 2.38
C ILE A 274 -21.44 -7.39 2.27
N ILE A 275 -20.84 -8.51 1.92
CA ILE A 275 -21.53 -9.79 1.72
C ILE A 275 -22.08 -10.31 3.05
N GLY A 276 -21.26 -10.34 4.09
CA GLY A 276 -21.65 -10.89 5.39
C GLY A 276 -22.77 -10.14 6.06
N ILE A 277 -22.86 -8.82 5.89
CA ILE A 277 -24.01 -8.06 6.37
C ILE A 277 -25.26 -8.39 5.56
N GLY A 278 -25.16 -8.51 4.24
CA GLY A 278 -26.28 -8.93 3.39
C GLY A 278 -26.86 -10.26 3.85
N ASP A 279 -26.01 -11.26 4.05
CA ASP A 279 -26.41 -12.59 4.53
C ASP A 279 -27.07 -12.52 5.93
N ALA A 280 -26.47 -11.76 6.84
CA ALA A 280 -27.03 -11.60 8.17
C ALA A 280 -28.41 -10.91 8.17
N ILE A 281 -28.64 -9.93 7.29
CA ILE A 281 -29.94 -9.29 7.09
C ILE A 281 -30.96 -10.31 6.59
N HIS A 282 -30.59 -11.12 5.60
CA HIS A 282 -31.48 -12.14 5.05
C HIS A 282 -31.88 -13.18 6.10
N ILE A 283 -30.93 -13.64 6.92
CA ILE A 283 -31.21 -14.56 8.03
C ILE A 283 -32.18 -13.92 9.04
N GLN A 284 -31.94 -12.67 9.45
CA GLN A 284 -32.79 -11.99 10.41
C GLN A 284 -34.20 -11.71 9.86
N ALA A 285 -34.32 -11.27 8.62
CA ALA A 285 -35.57 -11.04 7.97
C ALA A 285 -36.43 -12.34 7.90
N ARG A 286 -35.78 -13.45 7.54
CA ARG A 286 -36.42 -14.76 7.48
C ARG A 286 -36.84 -15.27 8.87
N PHE A 287 -36.01 -15.04 9.87
CA PHE A 287 -36.35 -15.37 11.25
C PHE A 287 -37.60 -14.62 11.73
N ARG A 288 -37.68 -13.32 11.47
CA ARG A 288 -38.89 -12.50 11.81
C ARG A 288 -40.12 -12.97 11.06
N GLU A 289 -39.98 -13.33 9.80
CA GLU A 289 -41.10 -13.86 9.01
C GLU A 289 -41.60 -15.18 9.59
N ASN A 290 -40.71 -16.12 9.93
CA ASN A 290 -41.11 -17.39 10.53
C ASN A 290 -41.75 -17.21 11.90
N LEU A 291 -41.24 -16.26 12.71
CA LEU A 291 -41.83 -15.92 14.01
C LEU A 291 -43.22 -15.32 13.88
N SER A 292 -43.50 -14.52 12.84
CA SER A 292 -44.78 -13.88 12.62
C SER A 292 -45.84 -14.81 12.03
N ARG A 293 -45.47 -15.90 11.37
CA ARG A 293 -46.39 -16.83 10.70
C ARG A 293 -47.07 -17.84 11.63
N GLY A 294 -46.86 -17.76 12.96
CA GLY A 294 -47.64 -18.54 13.94
C GLY A 294 -46.80 -19.53 14.77
N ASP A 295 -45.52 -19.67 14.54
CA ASP A 295 -44.62 -20.35 15.47
C ASP A 295 -44.19 -19.35 16.55
N THR A 296 -44.98 -19.34 17.64
CA THR A 296 -44.67 -18.48 18.82
C THR A 296 -43.44 -18.94 19.60
N ASP A 297 -42.87 -20.08 19.21
CA ASP A 297 -41.64 -20.61 19.80
C ASP A 297 -40.39 -20.14 19.03
N PRO A 298 -39.58 -19.22 19.60
CA PRO A 298 -38.40 -18.66 18.94
C PRO A 298 -37.38 -19.72 18.52
N GLU A 299 -37.30 -20.83 19.26
CA GLU A 299 -36.35 -21.93 18.99
C GLU A 299 -36.70 -22.66 17.70
N LYS A 300 -37.99 -22.96 17.51
CA LYS A 300 -38.49 -23.59 16.29
C LYS A 300 -38.41 -22.66 15.08
N ALA A 301 -38.76 -21.38 15.26
CA ALA A 301 -38.66 -20.37 14.20
C ALA A 301 -37.17 -20.24 13.74
N MET A 302 -36.21 -20.24 14.67
CA MET A 302 -34.80 -20.16 14.37
C MET A 302 -34.29 -21.43 13.66
N LEU A 303 -34.70 -22.61 14.13
CA LEU A 303 -34.33 -23.87 13.46
C LEU A 303 -34.84 -23.91 12.02
N LEU A 304 -36.10 -23.51 11.81
CA LEU A 304 -36.69 -23.44 10.47
C LEU A 304 -35.92 -22.45 9.57
N THR A 305 -35.57 -21.30 10.11
CA THR A 305 -34.77 -20.28 9.40
C THR A 305 -33.41 -20.85 8.98
N MET A 306 -32.71 -21.49 9.89
CA MET A 306 -31.38 -22.07 9.60
C MET A 306 -31.45 -23.14 8.51
N VAL A 307 -32.47 -23.99 8.54
CA VAL A 307 -32.68 -25.03 7.52
C VAL A 307 -32.99 -24.41 6.15
N GLN A 308 -33.81 -23.37 6.10
CA GLN A 308 -34.19 -22.69 4.87
C GLN A 308 -33.01 -21.91 4.29
N MET A 309 -32.28 -21.16 5.11
CA MET A 309 -31.20 -20.30 4.69
C MET A 309 -29.90 -21.07 4.39
N SER A 310 -29.68 -22.23 5.02
CA SER A 310 -28.49 -23.04 4.76
C SER A 310 -28.33 -23.44 3.28
N LYS A 311 -29.43 -23.65 2.56
CA LYS A 311 -29.39 -23.95 1.12
C LYS A 311 -28.97 -22.74 0.28
N VAL A 312 -29.28 -21.53 0.74
CA VAL A 312 -28.99 -20.30 0.01
C VAL A 312 -27.56 -19.83 0.28
N ILE A 313 -27.07 -20.06 1.50
CA ILE A 313 -25.71 -19.62 1.93
C ILE A 313 -24.62 -20.56 1.46
N PHE A 314 -24.91 -21.88 1.31
CA PHE A 314 -23.92 -22.88 0.87
C PHE A 314 -23.96 -23.21 -0.63
N LEU A 315 -24.82 -22.55 -1.40
CA LEU A 315 -24.83 -22.59 -2.87
C LEU A 315 -24.10 -21.37 -3.45
#